data_60cb847fb95e214b961f0097038921ad
#
_entry.id   60cb847fb95e214b961f0097038921ad
#
_cell.length_a   1.000
_cell.length_b   1.000
_cell.length_c   1.000
_cell.angle_alpha   90.00
_cell.angle_beta   90.00
_cell.angle_gamma   90.00
#
_symmetry.space_group_name_H-M   'P 1'
#
loop_
_entity.id
_entity.type
_entity.pdbx_description
1 polymer ?
#
loop_
_entity_poly.entity_id
_entity_poly.type
_entity_poly.pdbx_seq_one_letter_code
_entity_poly.pdbx_strand_id
1 'polypeptide(L)'
;MARQHGKDVRIYLGGRDASGDLMSIDISATADTHDVTTFASADWKRFDPGLLGWSGKLEGFYDPASGGIGRQLETALGSNTAGLGVLSIFDGDADAVGDTGVLGSEAIFKARQQPVAINDMVKLSGELEGNGRLGLNGKLLHPLAARTVTFNGSSLDNGASSANGGRANIHVTSITGTWTFKVQHSPDDSVWADLITFVAMTAIGAQTLEVSGTIDRYTRIIGTEDVSGAATIVGGLARY
;
A
#
# COMPACT_ATOMS: atom_id res chain seq x y z
N MET A 1 20.30 15.03 -6.79
CA MET A 1 19.23 14.26 -6.14
C MET A 1 18.41 15.23 -5.31
N ALA A 2 17.13 15.35 -5.61
CA ALA A 2 16.22 16.08 -4.72
C ALA A 2 15.97 15.19 -3.49
N ARG A 3 16.20 15.73 -2.29
CA ARG A 3 15.84 15.05 -1.03
C ARG A 3 14.40 15.40 -0.73
N GLN A 4 13.59 14.39 -0.43
CA GLN A 4 12.19 14.58 -0.07
C GLN A 4 12.05 14.81 1.43
N HIS A 5 11.13 15.68 1.82
CA HIS A 5 10.85 15.96 3.22
C HIS A 5 9.72 15.04 3.70
N GLY A 6 9.88 14.42 4.88
CA GLY A 6 8.87 13.49 5.42
C GLY A 6 7.48 14.11 5.63
N LYS A 7 7.36 15.44 5.75
CA LYS A 7 6.05 16.13 5.84
C LYS A 7 5.19 15.97 4.57
N ASP A 8 5.83 15.71 3.42
CA ASP A 8 5.18 15.61 2.12
C ASP A 8 4.85 14.13 1.77
N VAL A 9 4.92 13.21 2.74
CA VAL A 9 4.58 11.80 2.60
C VAL A 9 3.14 11.56 3.01
N ARG A 10 2.41 10.75 2.23
CA ARG A 10 1.06 10.30 2.54
C ARG A 10 1.04 8.81 2.85
N ILE A 11 0.34 8.44 3.90
CA ILE A 11 0.27 7.08 4.42
C ILE A 11 -1.19 6.64 4.43
N TYR A 12 -1.47 5.56 3.73
CA TYR A 12 -2.81 4.94 3.70
C TYR A 12 -2.73 3.55 4.30
N LEU A 13 -3.64 3.28 5.22
CA LEU A 13 -3.71 2.00 5.91
C LEU A 13 -5.15 1.53 6.02
N GLY A 14 -5.45 0.35 5.44
CA GLY A 14 -6.77 -0.27 5.54
C GLY A 14 -7.93 0.62 5.06
N GLY A 15 -7.73 1.43 4.02
CA GLY A 15 -8.74 2.35 3.50
C GLY A 15 -8.85 3.68 4.24
N ARG A 16 -7.88 4.04 5.07
CA ARG A 16 -7.85 5.31 5.80
C ARG A 16 -6.60 6.11 5.46
N ASP A 17 -6.74 7.41 5.44
CA ASP A 17 -5.61 8.33 5.42
C ASP A 17 -5.07 8.46 6.85
N ALA A 18 -3.89 7.87 7.08
CA ALA A 18 -3.22 7.87 8.37
C ALA A 18 -2.21 9.02 8.52
N SER A 19 -2.04 9.85 7.49
CA SER A 19 -1.00 10.88 7.44
C SER A 19 -1.16 11.95 8.52
N GLY A 20 -2.41 12.21 8.96
CA GLY A 20 -2.69 13.17 10.03
C GLY A 20 -2.44 12.65 11.44
N ASP A 21 -2.44 11.33 11.64
CA ASP A 21 -2.33 10.69 12.95
C ASP A 21 -0.91 10.20 13.24
N LEU A 22 -0.14 9.88 12.19
CA LEU A 22 1.19 9.30 12.33
C LEU A 22 2.28 10.38 12.31
N MET A 23 3.22 10.26 13.25
CA MET A 23 4.45 11.05 13.31
C MET A 23 5.61 10.37 12.60
N SER A 24 5.62 9.04 12.62
CA SER A 24 6.64 8.23 11.97
C SER A 24 6.11 6.88 11.52
N ILE A 25 6.67 6.39 10.44
CA ILE A 25 6.55 5.01 10.01
C ILE A 25 7.92 4.53 9.54
N ASP A 26 8.32 3.36 10.01
CA ASP A 26 9.58 2.70 9.65
C ASP A 26 9.25 1.34 9.01
N ILE A 27 9.71 1.12 7.79
CA ILE A 27 9.49 -0.12 7.05
C ILE A 27 10.83 -0.77 6.80
N SER A 28 10.96 -2.01 7.24
CA SER A 28 12.15 -2.84 7.07
C SER A 28 11.82 -4.06 6.22
N ALA A 29 12.58 -4.28 5.17
CA ALA A 29 12.56 -5.51 4.40
C ALA A 29 13.81 -6.33 4.74
N THR A 30 13.63 -7.60 5.03
CA THR A 30 14.69 -8.51 5.46
C THR A 30 14.69 -9.78 4.63
N ALA A 31 15.87 -10.36 4.46
CA ALA A 31 16.05 -11.70 3.92
C ALA A 31 16.67 -12.57 5.00
N ASP A 32 16.11 -13.74 5.23
CA ASP A 32 16.79 -14.75 6.03
C ASP A 32 18.06 -15.22 5.31
N THR A 33 19.08 -15.58 6.08
CA THR A 33 20.31 -16.14 5.54
C THR A 33 20.67 -17.42 6.29
N HIS A 34 21.02 -18.45 5.54
CA HIS A 34 21.44 -19.72 6.08
C HIS A 34 22.96 -19.88 5.91
N ASP A 35 23.67 -20.16 7.01
CA ASP A 35 25.10 -20.45 6.95
C ASP A 35 25.30 -21.87 6.35
N VAL A 36 25.84 -21.92 5.15
CA VAL A 36 26.14 -23.14 4.40
C VAL A 36 27.65 -23.40 4.33
N THR A 37 28.41 -22.81 5.25
CA THR A 37 29.85 -23.01 5.35
C THR A 37 30.19 -24.47 5.65
N THR A 38 31.06 -25.07 4.87
CA THR A 38 31.56 -26.44 5.08
C THR A 38 33.06 -26.43 5.28
N PHE A 39 33.63 -27.56 5.69
CA PHE A 39 35.09 -27.73 5.79
C PHE A 39 35.85 -27.53 4.45
N ALA A 40 35.14 -27.62 3.31
CA ALA A 40 35.67 -27.31 2.01
C ALA A 40 35.56 -25.82 1.64
N SER A 41 34.87 -25.02 2.43
CA SER A 41 34.86 -23.56 2.28
C SER A 41 36.22 -23.04 2.75
N ALA A 42 36.98 -22.41 1.87
CA ALA A 42 38.29 -21.86 2.21
C ALA A 42 38.18 -20.87 3.42
N ASP A 43 38.72 -19.70 3.36
CA ASP A 43 38.85 -18.79 4.51
C ASP A 43 37.56 -17.98 4.82
N TRP A 44 36.46 -18.15 4.04
CA TRP A 44 35.28 -17.32 4.13
C TRP A 44 33.99 -18.11 4.39
N LYS A 45 33.11 -17.54 5.23
CA LYS A 45 31.75 -18.05 5.39
C LYS A 45 30.94 -17.93 4.11
N ARG A 46 30.06 -18.89 3.89
CA ARG A 46 29.12 -18.91 2.77
C ARG A 46 27.70 -18.90 3.31
N PHE A 47 26.86 -18.06 2.69
CA PHE A 47 25.45 -17.92 3.06
C PHE A 47 24.58 -18.11 1.83
N ASP A 48 23.48 -18.83 2.01
CA ASP A 48 22.39 -18.91 1.03
C ASP A 48 21.23 -18.03 1.51
N PRO A 49 20.53 -17.31 0.60
CA PRO A 49 19.36 -16.53 0.93
C PRO A 49 18.17 -17.44 1.29
N GLY A 50 17.47 -17.08 2.32
CA GLY A 50 16.21 -17.73 2.73
C GLY A 50 14.98 -16.92 2.31
N LEU A 51 13.95 -16.94 3.15
CA LEU A 51 12.70 -16.24 2.88
C LEU A 51 12.87 -14.73 3.04
N LEU A 52 12.14 -14.00 2.19
CA LEU A 52 12.00 -12.55 2.30
C LEU A 52 10.79 -12.22 3.19
N GLY A 53 10.98 -11.28 4.09
CA GLY A 53 9.93 -10.73 4.92
C GLY A 53 10.01 -9.22 4.99
N TRP A 54 8.97 -8.59 5.48
CA TRP A 54 8.99 -7.19 5.82
C TRP A 54 8.20 -6.93 7.10
N SER A 55 8.63 -5.93 7.83
CA SER A 55 7.97 -5.48 9.05
C SER A 55 7.90 -3.98 9.08
N GLY A 56 7.02 -3.45 9.92
CA GLY A 56 6.89 -2.01 10.09
C GLY A 56 6.63 -1.64 11.53
N LYS A 57 7.08 -0.44 11.89
CA LYS A 57 6.70 0.22 13.14
C LYS A 57 6.05 1.54 12.79
N LEU A 58 4.98 1.87 13.50
CA LEU A 58 4.31 3.14 13.37
C LEU A 58 4.20 3.81 14.74
N GLU A 59 4.35 5.12 14.75
CA GLU A 59 4.17 5.93 15.94
C GLU A 59 3.36 7.18 15.58
N GLY A 60 2.47 7.58 16.46
CA GLY A 60 1.61 8.71 16.23
C GLY A 60 0.83 9.14 17.46
N PHE A 61 -0.21 9.90 17.24
CA PHE A 61 -1.14 10.30 18.27
C PHE A 61 -2.40 9.43 18.23
N TYR A 62 -2.94 9.15 19.40
CA TYR A 62 -4.18 8.41 19.53
C TYR A 62 -5.38 9.32 19.24
N ASP A 63 -6.10 9.04 18.17
CA ASP A 63 -7.41 9.62 17.91
C ASP A 63 -8.51 8.63 18.32
N PRO A 64 -9.39 8.99 19.30
CA PRO A 64 -10.52 8.15 19.74
C PRO A 64 -11.67 8.11 18.73
N ALA A 65 -11.66 8.94 17.69
CA ALA A 65 -12.72 8.97 16.69
C ALA A 65 -12.90 7.61 16.00
N SER A 66 -14.09 7.30 15.56
CA SER A 66 -14.39 6.01 14.90
C SER A 66 -13.60 5.78 13.60
N GLY A 67 -13.06 6.86 13.02
CA GLY A 67 -12.21 6.85 11.84
C GLY A 67 -10.70 6.86 12.13
N GLY A 68 -10.29 7.08 13.38
CA GLY A 68 -8.88 7.21 13.75
C GLY A 68 -8.09 5.90 13.65
N ILE A 69 -6.79 6.04 13.38
CA ILE A 69 -5.90 4.89 13.20
C ILE A 69 -5.83 4.00 14.46
N GLY A 70 -5.98 4.61 15.64
CA GLY A 70 -5.99 3.87 16.91
C GLY A 70 -7.12 2.83 16.99
N ARG A 71 -8.31 3.17 16.52
CA ARG A 71 -9.45 2.25 16.44
C ARG A 71 -9.26 1.15 15.42
N GLN A 72 -8.65 1.48 14.28
CA GLN A 72 -8.32 0.49 13.27
C GLN A 72 -7.33 -0.54 13.81
N LEU A 73 -6.28 -0.09 14.51
CA LEU A 73 -5.31 -0.98 15.14
C LEU A 73 -5.95 -1.87 16.22
N GLU A 74 -6.92 -1.38 16.97
CA GLU A 74 -7.68 -2.19 17.93
C GLU A 74 -8.43 -3.33 17.23
N THR A 75 -9.08 -3.04 16.12
CA THR A 75 -9.87 -4.02 15.36
C THR A 75 -8.98 -5.01 14.62
N ALA A 76 -7.83 -4.55 14.14
CA ALA A 76 -6.91 -5.32 13.31
C ALA A 76 -5.90 -6.15 14.12
N LEU A 77 -5.75 -5.90 15.45
CA LEU A 77 -4.75 -6.58 16.25
C LEU A 77 -4.99 -8.10 16.26
N GLY A 78 -3.98 -8.85 15.78
CA GLY A 78 -4.05 -10.30 15.65
C GLY A 78 -5.06 -10.80 14.63
N SER A 79 -5.64 -9.92 13.81
CA SER A 79 -6.64 -10.27 12.80
C SER A 79 -6.00 -10.44 11.42
N ASN A 80 -6.50 -11.42 10.68
CA ASN A 80 -6.26 -11.59 9.24
C ASN A 80 -7.45 -11.07 8.41
N THR A 81 -8.21 -10.12 8.93
CA THR A 81 -9.34 -9.56 8.17
C THR A 81 -8.82 -8.84 6.94
N ALA A 82 -9.25 -9.29 5.78
CA ALA A 82 -8.81 -8.79 4.49
C ALA A 82 -8.98 -7.27 4.38
N GLY A 83 -7.95 -6.61 3.91
CA GLY A 83 -7.91 -5.17 3.67
C GLY A 83 -7.50 -4.31 4.86
N LEU A 84 -7.60 -4.78 6.11
CA LEU A 84 -7.24 -3.96 7.29
C LEU A 84 -5.75 -3.64 7.36
N GLY A 85 -4.90 -4.56 6.93
CA GLY A 85 -3.44 -4.43 6.95
C GLY A 85 -2.82 -3.91 5.65
N VAL A 86 -3.61 -3.56 4.64
CA VAL A 86 -3.06 -3.03 3.38
C VAL A 86 -2.45 -1.67 3.62
N LEU A 87 -1.15 -1.55 3.35
CA LEU A 87 -0.36 -0.35 3.56
C LEU A 87 0.07 0.24 2.21
N SER A 88 -0.06 1.54 2.06
CA SER A 88 0.55 2.29 0.96
C SER A 88 1.15 3.59 1.49
N ILE A 89 2.38 3.85 1.11
CA ILE A 89 3.12 5.06 1.46
C ILE A 89 3.51 5.71 0.14
N PHE A 90 3.12 6.95 -0.08
CA PHE A 90 3.47 7.71 -1.28
C PHE A 90 4.25 8.96 -0.90
N ASP A 91 5.27 9.23 -1.68
CA ASP A 91 6.05 10.44 -1.60
C ASP A 91 5.32 11.58 -2.34
N GLY A 92 5.66 12.84 -2.06
CA GLY A 92 5.22 13.99 -2.85
C GLY A 92 3.76 14.41 -2.64
N ASP A 93 3.24 14.36 -1.41
CA ASP A 93 1.83 14.66 -1.07
C ASP A 93 0.81 13.69 -1.69
N ALA A 94 1.24 12.73 -2.51
CA ALA A 94 0.41 11.79 -3.27
C ALA A 94 -0.67 12.50 -4.12
N ASP A 95 -0.31 13.61 -4.74
CA ASP A 95 -1.20 14.45 -5.52
C ASP A 95 -1.03 14.29 -7.05
N ALA A 96 0.06 13.68 -7.50
CA ALA A 96 0.37 13.48 -8.90
C ALA A 96 0.50 11.99 -9.29
N VAL A 97 -0.11 11.63 -10.43
CA VAL A 97 0.11 10.31 -11.02
C VAL A 97 1.59 10.16 -11.36
N GLY A 98 2.20 9.06 -10.89
CA GLY A 98 3.62 8.78 -11.06
C GLY A 98 4.46 9.03 -9.80
N ASP A 99 3.91 9.64 -8.74
CA ASP A 99 4.59 9.74 -7.45
C ASP A 99 5.05 8.37 -6.99
N THR A 100 6.28 8.33 -6.45
CA THR A 100 6.86 7.06 -5.99
C THR A 100 6.31 6.69 -4.62
N GLY A 101 6.34 5.39 -4.33
CA GLY A 101 5.89 4.92 -3.04
C GLY A 101 6.25 3.47 -2.75
N VAL A 102 5.83 3.03 -1.58
CA VAL A 102 5.94 1.66 -1.10
C VAL A 102 4.54 1.08 -0.98
N LEU A 103 4.29 -0.04 -1.64
CA LEU A 103 3.02 -0.77 -1.57
C LEU A 103 3.24 -2.05 -0.77
N GLY A 104 2.78 -2.04 0.47
CA GLY A 104 2.79 -3.23 1.32
C GLY A 104 1.73 -4.23 0.85
N SER A 105 2.02 -5.51 1.07
CA SER A 105 0.99 -6.54 1.08
C SER A 105 0.08 -6.32 2.28
N GLU A 106 -0.87 -7.21 2.46
CA GLU A 106 -1.58 -7.25 3.73
C GLU A 106 -0.60 -7.49 4.89
N ALA A 107 -0.73 -6.70 5.94
CA ALA A 107 0.08 -6.84 7.14
C ALA A 107 -0.79 -7.28 8.33
N ILE A 108 -0.17 -8.03 9.24
CA ILE A 108 -0.77 -8.42 10.51
C ILE A 108 -0.26 -7.45 11.57
N PHE A 109 -1.15 -6.87 12.34
CA PHE A 109 -0.79 -6.05 13.49
C PHE A 109 -0.40 -6.96 14.65
N LYS A 110 0.86 -6.93 15.07
CA LYS A 110 1.42 -7.77 16.14
C LYS A 110 1.31 -7.12 17.51
N ALA A 111 1.43 -5.81 17.55
CA ALA A 111 1.42 -5.07 18.80
C ALA A 111 0.76 -3.71 18.63
N ARG A 112 0.11 -3.26 19.68
CA ARG A 112 -0.41 -1.92 19.87
C ARG A 112 -0.08 -1.45 21.27
N GLN A 113 0.49 -0.27 21.40
CA GLN A 113 0.77 0.36 22.68
C GLN A 113 0.17 1.76 22.72
N GLN A 114 -0.28 2.18 23.87
CA GLN A 114 -0.86 3.49 24.09
C GLN A 114 -0.22 4.12 25.32
N PRO A 115 0.97 4.69 25.17
CA PRO A 115 1.61 5.42 26.28
C PRO A 115 0.76 6.64 26.66
N VAL A 116 0.50 6.78 27.95
CA VAL A 116 -0.25 7.90 28.50
C VAL A 116 0.59 8.59 29.57
N ALA A 117 0.80 9.88 29.43
CA ALA A 117 1.49 10.70 30.43
C ALA A 117 0.63 11.92 30.76
N ILE A 118 0.66 12.35 32.02
CA ILE A 118 -0.22 13.43 32.51
C ILE A 118 0.03 14.77 31.84
N ASN A 119 1.24 14.99 31.34
CA ASN A 119 1.68 16.23 30.73
C ASN A 119 1.93 16.11 29.22
N ASP A 120 1.45 15.07 28.55
CA ASP A 120 1.69 14.84 27.12
C ASP A 120 0.41 14.35 26.45
N MET A 121 0.38 14.49 25.11
CA MET A 121 -0.71 13.90 24.31
C MET A 121 -0.64 12.38 24.39
N VAL A 122 -1.81 11.73 24.33
CA VAL A 122 -1.87 10.28 24.26
C VAL A 122 -1.25 9.81 22.95
N LYS A 123 -0.19 9.02 23.05
CA LYS A 123 0.53 8.47 21.91
C LYS A 123 -0.02 7.10 21.53
N LEU A 124 0.26 6.72 20.31
CA LEU A 124 -0.05 5.41 19.75
C LEU A 124 1.22 4.86 19.13
N SER A 125 1.52 3.60 19.36
CA SER A 125 2.49 2.87 18.56
C SER A 125 1.96 1.50 18.19
N GLY A 126 2.40 0.99 17.03
CA GLY A 126 2.01 -0.30 16.51
C GLY A 126 3.16 -0.99 15.79
N GLU A 127 3.12 -2.31 15.78
CA GLU A 127 4.04 -3.13 15.01
C GLU A 127 3.26 -3.96 13.99
N LEU A 128 3.80 -3.99 12.76
CA LEU A 128 3.26 -4.67 11.61
C LEU A 128 4.19 -5.81 11.21
N GLU A 129 3.61 -6.92 10.76
CA GLU A 129 4.34 -7.98 10.06
C GLU A 129 3.69 -8.20 8.71
N GLY A 130 4.46 -8.12 7.65
CA GLY A 130 3.96 -8.29 6.30
C GLY A 130 3.60 -9.73 5.97
N ASN A 131 2.42 -9.90 5.40
CA ASN A 131 1.96 -11.19 4.90
C ASN A 131 2.02 -11.17 3.36
N GLY A 132 3.22 -11.37 2.80
CA GLY A 132 3.49 -11.35 1.38
C GLY A 132 4.53 -10.32 0.97
N ARG A 133 4.71 -10.15 -0.33
CA ARG A 133 5.77 -9.33 -0.90
C ARG A 133 5.55 -7.83 -0.67
N LEU A 134 6.64 -7.10 -0.42
CA LEU A 134 6.66 -5.62 -0.39
C LEU A 134 6.94 -5.09 -1.81
N GLY A 135 6.09 -4.22 -2.32
CA GLY A 135 6.31 -3.52 -3.58
C GLY A 135 7.10 -2.23 -3.36
N LEU A 136 8.39 -2.31 -3.56
CA LEU A 136 9.26 -1.13 -3.56
C LEU A 136 9.16 -0.39 -4.91
N ASN A 137 9.38 0.92 -4.91
CA ASN A 137 9.28 1.77 -6.10
C ASN A 137 7.90 1.69 -6.80
N GLY A 138 6.84 1.49 -6.03
CA GLY A 138 5.48 1.62 -6.53
C GLY A 138 5.21 3.02 -7.09
N LYS A 139 4.21 3.11 -7.94
CA LYS A 139 3.76 4.36 -8.55
C LYS A 139 2.31 4.64 -8.19
N LEU A 140 2.03 5.88 -7.81
CA LEU A 140 0.68 6.36 -7.66
C LEU A 140 0.00 6.37 -9.04
N LEU A 141 -1.13 5.69 -9.17
CA LEU A 141 -1.93 5.69 -10.41
C LEU A 141 -3.18 6.55 -10.28
N HIS A 142 -3.67 6.74 -9.08
CA HIS A 142 -4.82 7.60 -8.81
C HIS A 142 -4.61 8.32 -7.48
N PRO A 143 -4.42 9.65 -7.49
CA PRO A 143 -4.34 10.44 -6.25
C PRO A 143 -5.67 10.42 -5.50
N LEU A 144 -5.64 10.75 -4.21
CA LEU A 144 -6.84 10.80 -3.41
C LEU A 144 -7.86 11.79 -3.99
N ALA A 145 -8.92 11.27 -4.58
CA ALA A 145 -9.95 12.08 -5.21
C ALA A 145 -11.33 11.42 -5.11
N ALA A 146 -12.35 12.27 -4.99
CA ALA A 146 -13.76 11.85 -5.03
C ALA A 146 -14.21 11.62 -6.48
N ARG A 147 -14.98 10.56 -6.67
CA ARG A 147 -15.62 10.18 -7.94
C ARG A 147 -17.10 9.94 -7.72
N THR A 148 -17.92 10.50 -8.60
CA THR A 148 -19.38 10.40 -8.54
C THR A 148 -19.97 9.75 -9.79
N VAL A 149 -19.13 9.40 -10.74
CA VAL A 149 -19.49 8.70 -11.99
C VAL A 149 -18.35 7.77 -12.38
N THR A 150 -18.65 6.74 -13.16
CA THR A 150 -17.66 5.90 -13.82
C THR A 150 -16.55 6.74 -14.45
N PHE A 151 -15.30 6.39 -14.24
CA PHE A 151 -14.14 7.18 -14.71
C PHE A 151 -13.01 6.31 -15.25
N ASN A 152 -12.25 6.91 -16.14
CA ASN A 152 -10.92 6.45 -16.54
C ASN A 152 -9.90 7.40 -15.90
N GLY A 153 -8.98 6.88 -15.10
CA GLY A 153 -7.88 7.67 -14.56
C GLY A 153 -6.87 8.07 -15.64
N SER A 154 -6.00 9.00 -15.28
CA SER A 154 -4.91 9.39 -16.16
C SER A 154 -3.94 8.23 -16.36
N SER A 155 -3.40 8.10 -17.57
CA SER A 155 -2.38 7.10 -17.86
C SER A 155 -1.02 7.52 -17.31
N LEU A 156 -0.27 6.55 -16.80
CA LEU A 156 1.12 6.68 -16.44
C LEU A 156 2.00 5.98 -17.46
N ASP A 157 2.94 6.70 -18.05
CA ASP A 157 3.99 6.13 -18.88
C ASP A 157 5.13 5.63 -17.97
N ASN A 158 5.32 4.34 -17.90
CA ASN A 158 6.40 3.71 -17.15
C ASN A 158 7.71 3.56 -17.97
N GLY A 159 7.76 4.11 -19.18
CA GLY A 159 8.89 4.06 -20.09
C GLY A 159 9.05 2.73 -20.83
N ALA A 160 8.83 1.60 -20.18
CA ALA A 160 8.91 0.26 -20.77
C ALA A 160 7.94 -0.71 -20.08
N SER A 161 7.66 -1.84 -20.72
CA SER A 161 6.98 -2.99 -20.09
C SER A 161 7.90 -3.67 -19.08
N SER A 162 7.31 -4.41 -18.13
CA SER A 162 8.01 -5.30 -17.20
C SER A 162 7.48 -6.73 -17.34
N ALA A 163 8.30 -7.75 -17.05
CA ALA A 163 7.95 -9.15 -17.27
C ALA A 163 7.56 -9.92 -15.98
N ASN A 164 7.80 -9.33 -14.82
CA ASN A 164 7.79 -10.05 -13.53
C ASN A 164 6.51 -9.85 -12.73
N GLY A 165 5.48 -9.27 -13.34
CA GLY A 165 4.23 -8.95 -12.65
C GLY A 165 4.36 -7.74 -11.71
N GLY A 166 3.44 -7.67 -10.77
CA GLY A 166 3.38 -6.54 -9.84
C GLY A 166 2.30 -6.71 -8.79
N ARG A 167 2.19 -5.69 -7.95
CA ARG A 167 1.17 -5.57 -6.91
C ARG A 167 0.44 -4.24 -7.04
N ALA A 168 -0.87 -4.28 -7.01
CA ALA A 168 -1.68 -3.07 -6.90
C ALA A 168 -2.40 -3.01 -5.56
N ASN A 169 -2.42 -1.81 -4.99
CA ASN A 169 -3.20 -1.48 -3.82
C ASN A 169 -4.24 -0.41 -4.16
N ILE A 170 -5.43 -0.57 -3.59
CA ILE A 170 -6.46 0.46 -3.61
C ILE A 170 -6.96 0.70 -2.19
N HIS A 171 -7.15 1.96 -1.83
CA HIS A 171 -7.77 2.39 -0.60
C HIS A 171 -8.99 3.23 -0.94
N VAL A 172 -10.11 2.89 -0.32
CA VAL A 172 -11.37 3.61 -0.43
C VAL A 172 -11.63 4.27 0.91
N THR A 173 -11.51 5.59 0.97
CA THR A 173 -11.61 6.36 2.23
C THR A 173 -13.04 6.84 2.51
N SER A 174 -13.87 6.91 1.48
CA SER A 174 -15.30 7.19 1.59
C SER A 174 -16.03 6.50 0.43
N ILE A 175 -17.21 5.97 0.67
CA ILE A 175 -17.98 5.31 -0.37
C ILE A 175 -19.48 5.31 -0.06
N THR A 176 -20.27 5.51 -1.09
CA THR A 176 -21.71 5.21 -1.16
C THR A 176 -21.96 4.46 -2.47
N GLY A 177 -23.02 3.66 -2.50
CA GLY A 177 -23.27 2.79 -3.66
C GLY A 177 -22.31 1.60 -3.74
N THR A 178 -22.13 1.08 -4.93
CA THR A 178 -21.23 -0.06 -5.23
C THR A 178 -20.30 0.32 -6.35
N TRP A 179 -19.01 0.07 -6.14
CA TRP A 179 -17.95 0.41 -7.10
C TRP A 179 -17.02 -0.77 -7.35
N THR A 180 -16.70 -1.01 -8.63
CA THR A 180 -15.66 -1.93 -9.04
C THR A 180 -14.49 -1.15 -9.63
N PHE A 181 -13.30 -1.34 -9.06
CA PHE A 181 -12.07 -0.70 -9.53
C PHE A 181 -11.19 -1.70 -10.26
N LYS A 182 -10.45 -1.20 -11.25
CA LYS A 182 -9.51 -2.01 -12.01
C LYS A 182 -8.22 -1.26 -12.27
N VAL A 183 -7.12 -2.00 -12.34
CA VAL A 183 -5.90 -1.52 -12.98
C VAL A 183 -5.90 -2.03 -14.42
N GLN A 184 -5.69 -1.13 -15.36
CA GLN A 184 -5.53 -1.46 -16.77
C GLN A 184 -4.10 -1.17 -17.22
N HIS A 185 -3.65 -1.88 -18.24
CA HIS A 185 -2.39 -1.65 -18.91
C HIS A 185 -2.55 -1.56 -20.43
N SER A 186 -1.59 -0.93 -21.08
CA SER A 186 -1.60 -0.72 -22.54
C SER A 186 -0.17 -0.63 -23.07
N PRO A 187 0.14 -1.19 -24.25
CA PRO A 187 1.43 -1.01 -24.90
C PRO A 187 1.59 0.38 -25.54
N ASP A 188 0.49 1.05 -25.91
CA ASP A 188 0.46 2.19 -26.82
C ASP A 188 -0.42 3.37 -26.33
N ASP A 189 -0.92 3.32 -25.08
CA ASP A 189 -1.82 4.31 -24.46
C ASP A 189 -3.19 4.46 -25.19
N SER A 190 -3.52 3.54 -26.06
CA SER A 190 -4.77 3.59 -26.84
C SER A 190 -5.63 2.33 -26.65
N VAL A 191 -5.03 1.16 -26.75
CA VAL A 191 -5.71 -0.13 -26.53
C VAL A 191 -5.45 -0.62 -25.12
N TRP A 192 -6.49 -0.68 -24.30
CA TRP A 192 -6.40 -1.00 -22.89
C TRP A 192 -6.95 -2.40 -22.59
N ALA A 193 -6.21 -3.15 -21.77
CA ALA A 193 -6.63 -4.43 -21.23
C ALA A 193 -6.70 -4.38 -19.70
N ASP A 194 -7.62 -5.16 -19.11
CA ASP A 194 -7.70 -5.28 -17.66
C ASP A 194 -6.53 -6.14 -17.16
N LEU A 195 -5.74 -5.59 -16.24
CA LEU A 195 -4.62 -6.26 -15.59
C LEU A 195 -5.03 -6.85 -14.24
N ILE A 196 -5.69 -6.05 -13.43
CA ILE A 196 -6.20 -6.43 -12.09
C ILE A 196 -7.63 -5.92 -11.97
N THR A 197 -8.53 -6.77 -11.47
CA THR A 197 -9.90 -6.38 -11.10
C THR A 197 -10.07 -6.61 -9.61
N PHE A 198 -10.32 -5.54 -8.87
CA PHE A 198 -10.64 -5.62 -7.45
C PHE A 198 -12.08 -6.09 -7.24
N VAL A 199 -12.33 -6.72 -6.10
CA VAL A 199 -13.70 -7.08 -5.72
C VAL A 199 -14.52 -5.81 -5.52
N ALA A 200 -15.78 -5.83 -5.94
CA ALA A 200 -16.69 -4.70 -5.77
C ALA A 200 -16.75 -4.24 -4.30
N MET A 201 -16.65 -2.94 -4.09
CA MET A 201 -16.61 -2.32 -2.77
C MET A 201 -17.89 -1.56 -2.48
N THR A 202 -18.40 -1.73 -1.26
CA THR A 202 -19.61 -1.05 -0.74
C THR A 202 -19.34 -0.34 0.60
N ALA A 203 -18.12 -0.49 1.12
CA ALA A 203 -17.68 0.07 2.40
C ALA A 203 -16.27 0.60 2.32
N ILE A 204 -15.91 1.50 3.23
CA ILE A 204 -14.52 1.95 3.45
C ILE A 204 -13.63 0.73 3.68
N GLY A 205 -12.47 0.71 3.05
CA GLY A 205 -11.53 -0.39 3.16
C GLY A 205 -10.41 -0.31 2.14
N ALA A 206 -9.61 -1.36 2.07
CA ALA A 206 -8.54 -1.46 1.07
C ALA A 206 -8.48 -2.88 0.50
N GLN A 207 -7.90 -3.00 -0.67
CA GLN A 207 -7.59 -4.28 -1.29
C GLN A 207 -6.19 -4.24 -1.88
N THR A 208 -5.52 -5.38 -1.83
CA THR A 208 -4.22 -5.61 -2.45
C THR A 208 -4.31 -6.86 -3.30
N LEU A 209 -3.85 -6.78 -4.52
CA LEU A 209 -3.83 -7.93 -5.44
C LEU A 209 -2.49 -7.97 -6.19
N GLU A 210 -2.02 -9.19 -6.41
CA GLU A 210 -0.84 -9.45 -7.23
C GLU A 210 -1.25 -9.97 -8.61
N VAL A 211 -0.41 -9.65 -9.58
CA VAL A 211 -0.48 -10.19 -10.93
C VAL A 211 0.89 -10.70 -11.33
N SER A 212 0.92 -11.81 -12.04
CA SER A 212 2.13 -12.37 -12.66
C SER A 212 2.16 -12.07 -14.16
N GLY A 213 3.35 -12.14 -14.74
CA GLY A 213 3.54 -11.94 -16.19
C GLY A 213 3.81 -10.50 -16.58
N THR A 214 3.58 -10.20 -17.86
CA THR A 214 3.93 -8.90 -18.43
C THR A 214 2.93 -7.82 -18.02
N ILE A 215 3.49 -6.68 -17.59
CA ILE A 215 2.75 -5.43 -17.42
C ILE A 215 3.26 -4.47 -18.49
N ASP A 216 2.35 -4.00 -19.35
CA ASP A 216 2.70 -3.10 -20.44
C ASP A 216 3.18 -1.72 -19.94
N ARG A 217 3.68 -0.93 -20.89
CA ARG A 217 4.29 0.37 -20.62
C ARG A 217 3.38 1.36 -19.92
N TYR A 218 2.14 1.48 -20.38
CA TYR A 218 1.18 2.42 -19.81
C TYR A 218 0.26 1.73 -18.83
N THR A 219 -0.04 2.39 -17.71
CA THR A 219 -0.92 1.85 -16.67
C THR A 219 -1.85 2.93 -16.15
N ARG A 220 -3.08 2.56 -15.77
CA ARG A 220 -4.06 3.46 -15.15
C ARG A 220 -4.99 2.72 -14.20
N ILE A 221 -5.66 3.45 -13.32
CA ILE A 221 -6.80 2.96 -12.55
C ILE A 221 -8.09 3.47 -13.19
N ILE A 222 -9.08 2.59 -13.30
CA ILE A 222 -10.45 2.93 -13.69
C ILE A 222 -11.40 2.53 -12.57
N GLY A 223 -12.55 3.18 -12.50
CA GLY A 223 -13.63 2.80 -11.61
C GLY A 223 -14.96 2.79 -12.33
N THR A 224 -15.72 1.72 -12.12
CA THR A 224 -17.07 1.57 -12.62
C THR A 224 -18.04 1.67 -11.47
N GLU A 225 -19.01 2.57 -11.60
CA GLU A 225 -20.11 2.68 -10.67
C GLU A 225 -21.16 1.62 -11.03
N ASP A 226 -21.30 0.62 -10.17
CA ASP A 226 -22.27 -0.48 -10.39
C ASP A 226 -23.64 -0.13 -9.81
N VAL A 227 -23.65 0.65 -8.72
CA VAL A 227 -24.84 1.23 -8.11
C VAL A 227 -24.54 2.69 -7.75
N SER A 228 -25.44 3.59 -8.15
CA SER A 228 -25.28 5.05 -8.01
C SER A 228 -24.76 5.47 -6.64
N GLY A 229 -23.72 6.28 -6.63
CA GLY A 229 -23.07 6.74 -5.41
C GLY A 229 -21.81 7.54 -5.68
N ALA A 230 -21.00 7.67 -4.66
CA ALA A 230 -19.70 8.35 -4.73
C ALA A 230 -18.62 7.53 -4.01
N ALA A 231 -17.40 7.59 -4.50
CA ALA A 231 -16.25 6.98 -3.84
C ALA A 231 -15.07 7.95 -3.82
N THR A 232 -14.36 8.01 -2.69
CA THR A 232 -13.06 8.70 -2.59
C THR A 232 -12.00 7.63 -2.49
N ILE A 233 -11.09 7.63 -3.45
CA ILE A 233 -10.10 6.56 -3.60
C ILE A 233 -8.69 7.10 -3.78
N VAL A 234 -7.73 6.27 -3.44
CA VAL A 234 -6.32 6.40 -3.81
C VAL A 234 -5.78 5.01 -4.17
N GLY A 235 -4.90 4.93 -5.16
CA GLY A 235 -4.37 3.63 -5.53
C GLY A 235 -3.08 3.70 -6.34
N GLY A 236 -2.31 2.63 -6.29
CA GLY A 236 -1.03 2.53 -6.97
C GLY A 236 -0.69 1.12 -7.41
N LEU A 237 0.39 1.03 -8.19
CA LEU A 237 0.94 -0.21 -8.73
C LEU A 237 2.46 -0.23 -8.54
N ALA A 238 2.97 -1.29 -7.95
CA ALA A 238 4.39 -1.64 -7.95
C ALA A 238 4.64 -2.74 -8.97
N ARG A 239 5.56 -2.50 -9.91
CA ARG A 239 6.01 -3.50 -10.89
C ARG A 239 7.30 -4.15 -10.40
N TYR A 240 7.44 -5.43 -10.66
CA TYR A 240 8.59 -6.24 -10.22
C TYR A 240 9.60 -6.49 -11.34
#